data_1ced2484fe4ad6bb281b6ca1613c6c79
#
_entry.id   1ced2484fe4ad6bb281b6ca1613c6c79
#
_cell.length_a   1.000
_cell.length_b   1.000
_cell.length_c   1.000
_cell.angle_alpha   90.00
_cell.angle_beta   90.00
_cell.angle_gamma   90.00
#
_symmetry.space_group_name_H-M   'P 1'
#
loop_
_entity.id
_entity.type
_entity.pdbx_description
1 polymer ?
#
loop_
_entity_poly.entity_id
_entity_poly.type
_entity_poly.pdbx_seq_one_letter_code
_entity_poly.pdbx_strand_id
1 'polypeptide(L)'
;MRVVCLALTLAAVVSIAVGSAAAANYTQETLDRYLRIDYQVEPSAARSVVSGYVYNMHPGLPADRLQLVIDAIDASGKVVGLSTTWILGGVPVGSRGYFSASVVPAASYRVQVLLLDWGKGGGR
;
A
#
# COMPACT_ATOMS: atom_id res chain seq x y z
N MET A 1 12.00 35.14 5.13
CA MET A 1 11.96 34.74 5.21
C MET A 1 11.78 33.72 5.55
N ARG A 2 11.87 33.58 5.50
CA ARG A 2 11.80 32.84 5.69
C ARG A 2 11.62 31.78 6.14
N VAL A 3 11.86 31.63 6.10
CA VAL A 3 11.77 30.79 6.49
C VAL A 3 11.40 29.74 6.65
N VAL A 4 11.40 29.81 6.48
CA VAL A 4 11.03 29.04 6.65
C VAL A 4 10.94 27.99 6.55
N CYS A 5 11.28 27.98 6.36
CA CYS A 5 11.23 27.18 6.26
C CYS A 5 11.24 26.24 6.60
N LEU A 6 11.38 26.34 6.69
CA LEU A 6 11.36 25.66 7.06
C LEU A 6 10.95 24.73 7.38
N ALA A 7 11.01 24.88 7.37
CA ALA A 7 10.70 24.14 7.64
C ALA A 7 10.34 23.12 7.32
N LEU A 8 10.58 23.25 6.97
CA LEU A 8 10.29 22.49 6.62
C LEU A 8 10.40 21.43 6.84
N THR A 9 10.66 21.45 6.90
CA THR A 9 10.82 20.65 7.05
C THR A 9 10.46 19.73 7.71
N LEU A 10 10.40 19.99 7.82
CA LEU A 10 10.04 19.25 8.36
C LEU A 10 9.56 18.24 8.24
N ALA A 11 9.60 18.53 8.06
CA ALA A 11 8.81 17.92 7.87
C ALA A 11 9.03 16.75 7.60
N ALA A 12 9.38 16.84 7.10
CA ALA A 12 9.58 15.89 6.55
C ALA A 12 9.62 14.83 7.38
N VAL A 13 9.93 15.04 7.94
CA VAL A 13 10.05 14.30 8.68
C VAL A 13 9.21 13.41 9.04
N VAL A 14 8.91 13.76 9.38
CA VAL A 14 7.91 13.24 9.72
C VAL A 14 7.57 12.10 9.11
N SER A 15 7.44 12.31 8.19
CA SER A 15 6.91 11.41 7.47
C SER A 15 7.36 10.11 7.55
N ILE A 16 8.35 10.09 7.93
CA ILE A 16 8.91 9.02 7.97
C ILE A 16 8.37 8.02 8.71
N ALA A 17 8.07 8.31 9.73
CA ALA A 17 7.59 7.38 10.60
C ALA A 17 6.54 6.57 9.98
N VAL A 18 5.93 7.16 9.14
CA VAL A 18 4.89 6.53 8.51
C VAL A 18 5.20 5.24 7.90
N GLY A 19 6.21 5.21 7.19
CA GLY A 19 6.48 4.01 6.48
C GLY A 19 6.62 2.81 7.33
N SER A 20 6.95 3.02 8.52
CA SER A 20 7.22 1.89 9.36
C SER A 20 6.00 1.10 9.75
N ALA A 21 4.84 1.65 9.57
CA ALA A 21 3.65 0.93 9.98
C ALA A 21 3.28 -0.17 9.00
N ALA A 22 3.76 -0.09 7.81
CA ALA A 22 3.35 -1.04 6.82
C ALA A 22 3.95 -2.41 7.06
N ALA A 23 3.23 -3.42 6.70
CA ALA A 23 3.74 -4.77 6.69
C ALA A 23 4.39 -5.16 8.00
N ALA A 24 3.60 -5.29 8.99
CA ALA A 24 4.10 -5.60 10.31
C ALA A 24 5.04 -6.79 10.36
N ASN A 25 4.93 -7.73 9.46
CA ASN A 25 5.74 -8.94 9.52
C ASN A 25 6.88 -8.99 8.50
N TYR A 26 7.09 -7.94 7.71
CA TYR A 26 8.19 -7.94 6.74
C TYR A 26 8.70 -6.53 6.56
N THR A 27 9.97 -6.40 6.18
CA THR A 27 10.53 -5.09 5.91
C THR A 27 10.02 -4.60 4.57
N GLN A 28 10.01 -3.30 4.41
CA GLN A 28 9.58 -2.71 3.14
C GLN A 28 10.49 -3.15 2.00
N GLU A 29 11.77 -3.30 2.28
CA GLU A 29 12.71 -3.76 1.26
C GLU A 29 12.36 -5.14 0.73
N THR A 30 11.98 -6.05 1.61
CA THR A 30 11.58 -7.38 1.21
C THR A 30 10.31 -7.33 0.38
N LEU A 31 9.36 -6.51 0.80
CA LEU A 31 8.12 -6.40 0.07
C LEU A 31 8.33 -5.82 -1.32
N ASP A 32 9.17 -4.80 -1.44
CA ASP A 32 9.43 -4.17 -2.73
C ASP A 32 10.12 -5.13 -3.69
N ARG A 33 10.89 -6.06 -3.14
CA ARG A 33 11.60 -7.02 -3.98
C ARG A 33 10.65 -8.03 -4.62
N TYR A 34 9.65 -8.43 -3.89
CA TYR A 34 8.79 -9.54 -4.32
C TYR A 34 7.37 -9.17 -4.71
N LEU A 35 6.92 -7.99 -4.35
CA LEU A 35 5.56 -7.57 -4.68
C LEU A 35 5.59 -6.23 -5.39
N ARG A 36 4.86 -6.15 -6.48
CA ARG A 36 4.69 -4.88 -7.18
C ARG A 36 3.22 -4.53 -7.16
N ILE A 37 2.89 -3.31 -6.83
CA ILE A 37 1.52 -2.85 -6.76
C ILE A 37 1.30 -1.78 -7.81
N ASP A 38 0.36 -2.04 -8.72
CA ASP A 38 -0.08 -1.04 -9.68
C ASP A 38 -1.51 -0.70 -9.35
N TYR A 39 -1.84 0.58 -9.29
CA TYR A 39 -3.20 0.96 -8.95
C TYR A 39 -3.60 2.24 -9.67
N GLN A 40 -4.90 2.46 -9.71
CA GLN A 40 -5.47 3.66 -10.27
C GLN A 40 -6.58 4.14 -9.36
N VAL A 41 -6.94 5.41 -9.51
CA VAL A 41 -7.95 6.02 -8.67
C VAL A 41 -9.07 6.52 -9.56
N GLU A 42 -10.30 6.17 -9.19
CA GLU A 42 -11.48 6.76 -9.81
C GLU A 42 -12.07 7.75 -8.82
N PRO A 43 -11.87 9.04 -9.02
CA PRO A 43 -12.36 10.02 -8.05
C PRO A 43 -13.88 10.17 -8.13
N SER A 44 -14.46 10.50 -7.01
CA SER A 44 -15.88 10.75 -6.91
C SER A 44 -16.10 11.70 -5.74
N ALA A 45 -17.15 12.49 -5.81
CA ALA A 45 -17.43 13.45 -4.75
C ALA A 45 -17.72 12.78 -3.43
N ALA A 46 -18.37 11.64 -3.46
CA ALA A 46 -18.73 10.96 -2.23
C ALA A 46 -17.61 10.08 -1.72
N ARG A 47 -17.13 9.19 -2.56
CA ARG A 47 -16.03 8.31 -2.21
C ARG A 47 -15.29 7.94 -3.48
N SER A 48 -13.98 7.95 -3.38
CA SER A 48 -13.15 7.52 -4.50
C SER A 48 -12.95 6.01 -4.44
N VAL A 49 -12.60 5.41 -5.56
CA VAL A 49 -12.29 3.98 -5.60
C VAL A 49 -10.84 3.83 -6.03
N VAL A 50 -10.06 3.13 -5.21
CA VAL A 50 -8.69 2.79 -5.53
C VAL A 50 -8.69 1.30 -5.90
N SER A 51 -8.23 0.97 -7.08
CA SER A 51 -8.23 -0.41 -7.53
C SER A 51 -6.97 -0.71 -8.33
N GLY A 52 -6.63 -1.97 -8.41
CA GLY A 52 -5.45 -2.35 -9.16
C GLY A 52 -5.06 -3.79 -8.93
N TYR A 53 -3.78 -4.06 -9.11
CA TYR A 53 -3.26 -5.41 -9.02
C TYR A 53 -2.00 -5.44 -8.17
N VAL A 54 -1.85 -6.53 -7.43
CA VAL A 54 -0.60 -6.86 -6.76
C VAL A 54 0.01 -8.02 -7.52
N TYR A 55 1.26 -7.86 -7.96
CA TYR A 55 1.98 -8.87 -8.71
C TYR A 55 2.94 -9.58 -7.78
N ASN A 56 2.89 -10.91 -7.80
CA ASN A 56 3.81 -11.71 -7.00
C ASN A 56 5.05 -12.04 -7.85
N MET A 57 6.15 -11.41 -7.53
CA MET A 57 7.41 -11.58 -8.24
C MET A 57 8.33 -12.59 -7.56
N HIS A 58 7.85 -13.25 -6.53
CA HIS A 58 8.68 -14.22 -5.83
C HIS A 58 8.86 -15.46 -6.72
N PRO A 59 10.06 -16.00 -6.80
CA PRO A 59 10.31 -17.12 -7.71
C PRO A 59 9.68 -18.45 -7.31
N GLY A 60 9.26 -18.59 -6.07
CA GLY A 60 8.77 -19.90 -5.65
C GLY A 60 7.68 -19.94 -4.60
N LEU A 61 7.30 -18.80 -4.05
CA LEU A 61 6.30 -18.82 -2.97
C LEU A 61 5.05 -18.04 -3.35
N PRO A 62 3.88 -18.64 -3.16
CA PRO A 62 2.65 -17.88 -3.34
C PRO A 62 2.41 -16.97 -2.13
N ALA A 63 1.70 -15.88 -2.34
CA ALA A 63 1.26 -15.04 -1.24
C ALA A 63 -0.13 -15.51 -0.85
N ASP A 64 -0.22 -16.32 0.19
CA ASP A 64 -1.48 -16.96 0.55
C ASP A 64 -2.47 -16.01 1.19
N ARG A 65 -1.99 -15.10 2.00
CA ARG A 65 -2.86 -14.10 2.62
C ARG A 65 -2.20 -12.75 2.45
N LEU A 66 -2.95 -11.81 1.92
CA LEU A 66 -2.40 -10.51 1.62
C LEU A 66 -3.45 -9.46 1.91
N GLN A 67 -3.11 -8.53 2.78
CA GLN A 67 -3.98 -7.42 3.10
C GLN A 67 -3.25 -6.12 2.80
N LEU A 68 -3.95 -5.20 2.17
CA LEU A 68 -3.42 -3.91 1.81
C LEU A 68 -4.03 -2.82 2.67
N VAL A 69 -3.28 -1.75 2.91
CA VAL A 69 -3.82 -0.55 3.51
C VAL A 69 -3.65 0.58 2.51
N ILE A 70 -4.67 1.40 2.40
CA ILE A 70 -4.67 2.54 1.51
C ILE A 70 -4.77 3.79 2.37
N ASP A 71 -3.74 4.63 2.28
CA ASP A 71 -3.72 5.89 3.00
C ASP A 71 -4.26 6.98 2.08
N ALA A 72 -5.24 7.73 2.54
CA ALA A 72 -5.72 8.91 1.83
C ALA A 72 -4.94 10.11 2.36
N ILE A 73 -4.32 10.85 1.47
CA ILE A 73 -3.38 11.91 1.84
C ILE A 73 -3.85 13.23 1.26
N ASP A 74 -3.94 14.26 2.12
CA ASP A 74 -4.42 15.55 1.66
C ASP A 74 -3.29 16.35 1.00
N ALA A 75 -3.63 17.55 0.54
CA ALA A 75 -2.68 18.36 -0.20
C ALA A 75 -1.48 18.78 0.64
N SER A 76 -1.58 18.73 1.95
CA SER A 76 -0.48 19.07 2.83
C SER A 76 0.39 17.87 3.17
N GLY A 77 0.04 16.69 2.69
CA GLY A 77 0.79 15.48 2.98
C GLY A 77 0.31 14.73 4.21
N LYS A 78 -0.80 15.13 4.77
CA LYS A 78 -1.31 14.51 5.98
C LYS A 78 -2.27 13.38 5.65
N VAL A 79 -2.17 12.28 6.38
CA VAL A 79 -3.07 11.15 6.20
C VAL A 79 -4.42 11.51 6.81
N VAL A 80 -5.46 11.51 6.00
CA VAL A 80 -6.80 11.88 6.44
C VAL A 80 -7.76 10.72 6.41
N GLY A 81 -7.33 9.55 6.03
CA GLY A 81 -8.17 8.37 6.07
C GLY A 81 -7.37 7.12 5.78
N LEU A 82 -7.90 6.00 6.24
CA LEU A 82 -7.29 4.69 6.01
C LEU A 82 -8.38 3.73 5.57
N SER A 83 -8.04 2.86 4.65
CA SER A 83 -8.92 1.76 4.26
C SER A 83 -8.09 0.52 4.11
N THR A 84 -8.65 -0.63 4.43
CA THR A 84 -7.94 -1.89 4.24
C THR A 84 -8.75 -2.77 3.30
N THR A 85 -8.05 -3.64 2.60
CA THR A 85 -8.71 -4.58 1.73
C THR A 85 -7.87 -5.85 1.63
N TRP A 86 -8.54 -6.98 1.44
CA TRP A 86 -7.87 -8.26 1.26
C TRP A 86 -7.81 -8.62 -0.21
N ILE A 87 -6.74 -9.31 -0.59
CA ILE A 87 -6.72 -9.97 -1.89
C ILE A 87 -7.29 -11.35 -1.68
N LEU A 88 -8.47 -11.56 -2.18
CA LEU A 88 -9.15 -12.84 -1.97
C LEU A 88 -8.45 -13.95 -2.74
N GLY A 89 -8.18 -15.04 -2.06
CA GLY A 89 -7.52 -16.17 -2.68
C GLY A 89 -6.01 -16.03 -2.80
N GLY A 90 -5.48 -14.93 -2.31
CA GLY A 90 -4.04 -14.72 -2.39
C GLY A 90 -3.54 -14.45 -3.80
N VAL A 91 -2.22 -14.53 -3.98
CA VAL A 91 -1.60 -14.28 -5.28
C VAL A 91 -0.61 -15.39 -5.57
N PRO A 92 -0.92 -16.27 -6.50
CA PRO A 92 0.00 -17.38 -6.82
C PRO A 92 1.31 -16.89 -7.40
N VAL A 93 2.28 -17.78 -7.43
CA VAL A 93 3.60 -17.48 -7.98
C VAL A 93 3.45 -17.01 -9.42
N GLY A 94 4.11 -15.91 -9.73
CA GLY A 94 4.12 -15.38 -11.10
C GLY A 94 2.80 -14.80 -11.56
N SER A 95 1.86 -14.62 -10.65
CA SER A 95 0.52 -14.16 -11.02
C SER A 95 0.24 -12.81 -10.36
N ARG A 96 -0.98 -12.35 -10.48
CA ARG A 96 -1.42 -11.09 -9.89
C ARG A 96 -2.78 -11.26 -9.25
N GLY A 97 -3.07 -10.43 -8.27
CA GLY A 97 -4.37 -10.41 -7.61
C GLY A 97 -4.99 -9.04 -7.70
N TYR A 98 -6.29 -9.00 -7.93
CA TYR A 98 -7.02 -7.75 -8.05
C TYR A 98 -7.48 -7.26 -6.69
N PHE A 99 -7.48 -5.96 -6.49
CA PHE A 99 -8.07 -5.35 -5.30
C PHE A 99 -8.85 -4.10 -5.68
N SER A 100 -9.79 -3.76 -4.83
CA SER A 100 -10.56 -2.54 -5.00
C SER A 100 -11.04 -2.10 -3.62
N ALA A 101 -10.95 -0.83 -3.35
CA ALA A 101 -11.39 -0.30 -2.07
C ALA A 101 -11.98 1.08 -2.25
N SER A 102 -13.01 1.35 -1.46
CA SER A 102 -13.67 2.65 -1.43
C SER A 102 -12.98 3.47 -0.34
N VAL A 103 -12.60 4.69 -0.68
CA VAL A 103 -11.82 5.53 0.22
C VAL A 103 -12.37 6.95 0.22
N VAL A 104 -12.03 7.72 1.26
CA VAL A 104 -12.45 9.12 1.30
C VAL A 104 -11.73 9.88 0.20
N PRO A 105 -12.36 10.90 -0.37
CA PRO A 105 -11.69 11.71 -1.38
C PRO A 105 -10.48 12.42 -0.78
N ALA A 106 -9.40 12.48 -1.51
CA ALA A 106 -8.16 13.09 -1.05
C ALA A 106 -7.33 13.53 -2.24
N ALA A 107 -6.24 14.22 -1.96
CA ALA A 107 -5.36 14.69 -3.02
C ALA A 107 -4.56 13.56 -3.63
N SER A 108 -4.16 12.59 -2.82
CA SER A 108 -3.41 11.44 -3.34
C SER A 108 -3.64 10.24 -2.43
N TYR A 109 -3.16 9.08 -2.87
CA TYR A 109 -3.33 7.84 -2.13
C TYR A 109 -2.04 7.06 -2.18
N ARG A 110 -1.81 6.26 -1.12
CA ARG A 110 -0.65 5.39 -1.05
C ARG A 110 -1.14 4.00 -0.68
N VAL A 111 -0.77 3.00 -1.46
CA VAL A 111 -1.18 1.62 -1.24
C VAL A 111 0.03 0.85 -0.75
N GLN A 112 -0.11 0.19 0.40
CA GLN A 112 0.98 -0.56 0.99
C GLN A 112 0.48 -1.92 1.48
N VAL A 113 1.40 -2.85 1.64
CA VAL A 113 1.07 -4.14 2.20
C VAL A 113 0.99 -4.01 3.71
N LEU A 114 -0.12 -4.41 4.28
CA LEU A 114 -0.30 -4.39 5.72
C LEU A 114 0.02 -5.73 6.34
N LEU A 115 -0.35 -6.82 5.67
CA LEU A 115 -0.11 -8.15 6.18
C LEU A 115 0.17 -9.09 5.01
N LEU A 116 1.12 -9.98 5.19
CA LEU A 116 1.49 -10.93 4.15
C LEU A 116 1.88 -12.25 4.80
N ASP A 117 1.26 -13.32 4.33
CA ASP A 117 1.69 -14.66 4.67
C ASP A 117 2.08 -15.37 3.40
N TRP A 118 3.36 -15.74 3.30
CA TRP A 118 3.82 -16.54 2.19
C TRP A 118 3.33 -17.96 2.40
N GLY A 119 2.87 -18.56 1.34
CA GLY A 119 2.45 -19.95 1.39
C GLY A 119 3.64 -20.87 1.30
N LYS A 120 3.36 -22.16 1.29
CA LYS A 120 4.40 -23.12 1.13
C LYS A 120 4.72 -23.31 -0.33
N GLY A 121 5.95 -23.27 -0.63
CA GLY A 121 6.37 -23.43 -2.01
C GLY A 121 6.04 -24.81 -2.49
N GLY A 122 5.65 -24.86 -3.72
CA GLY A 122 5.43 -26.06 -4.43
C GLY A 122 4.99 -27.27 -3.73
N GLY A 123 5.32 -27.38 -2.66
CA GLY A 123 5.09 -28.52 -1.95
C GLY A 123 3.77 -28.67 -1.45
N ARG A 124 3.17 -28.04 -1.48
CA ARG A 124 2.15 -28.35 -0.85
C ARG A 124 1.23 -28.64 -1.14
#